data_f37fa9f7031d12154e36e61b950b3bca
#
_entry.id   f37fa9f7031d12154e36e61b950b3bca
#
_cell.length_a   1.000
_cell.length_b   1.000
_cell.length_c   1.000
_cell.angle_alpha   90.00
_cell.angle_beta   90.00
_cell.angle_gamma   90.00
#
_symmetry.space_group_name_H-M   'P 1'
#
loop_
_entity.id
_entity.type
_entity.pdbx_description
1 polymer ?
#
loop_
_entity_poly.entity_id
_entity_poly.type
_entity_poly.pdbx_seq_one_letter_code
_entity_poly.pdbx_strand_id
1 'polypeptide(L)'
;MRKWIGTLVVALMAVFLISTISCNSAGSNIGSYAEDRAQIMDLQARYLFALDFFDMDTYVSTFTEDGVLDILAYQAKGRAEIRKKLEEARPVFDQSAAKKEQGPYRPTGRHNITNIVLKIDGDKAAGRAYWFHYGNNNPERRAAVDAYGHYEDELVKVNGKWLFSKRVIYNESVAEWIAPAKNPCW
;
A
#
# COMPACT_ATOMS: atom_id res chain seq x y z
N MET A 1 -13.81 -88.75 -27.21
CA MET A 1 -13.04 -88.43 -25.96
C MET A 1 -12.19 -87.19 -26.28
N ARG A 2 -12.68 -86.03 -25.95
CA ARG A 2 -12.00 -84.75 -26.27
C ARG A 2 -11.47 -84.17 -24.98
N LYS A 3 -10.13 -83.96 -24.91
CA LYS A 3 -9.45 -83.33 -23.83
C LYS A 3 -9.52 -81.78 -24.03
N TRP A 4 -10.03 -81.05 -23.04
CA TRP A 4 -10.00 -79.61 -23.00
C TRP A 4 -8.74 -79.18 -22.24
N ILE A 5 -7.94 -78.40 -22.90
CA ILE A 5 -6.78 -77.78 -22.29
C ILE A 5 -7.23 -76.33 -21.88
N GLY A 6 -7.25 -76.14 -20.58
CA GLY A 6 -7.55 -74.83 -20.01
C GLY A 6 -6.31 -73.86 -20.12
N THR A 7 -6.46 -72.77 -20.80
CA THR A 7 -5.43 -71.74 -20.89
C THR A 7 -5.62 -70.80 -19.70
N LEU A 8 -4.60 -70.75 -18.84
CA LEU A 8 -4.51 -69.82 -17.71
C LEU A 8 -4.01 -68.44 -18.24
N VAL A 9 -4.87 -67.44 -18.24
CA VAL A 9 -4.48 -66.06 -18.54
C VAL A 9 -4.06 -65.38 -17.23
N VAL A 10 -2.77 -65.14 -17.07
CA VAL A 10 -2.22 -64.38 -15.97
C VAL A 10 -2.30 -62.90 -16.38
N ALA A 11 -3.22 -62.12 -15.79
CA ALA A 11 -3.29 -60.70 -15.95
C ALA A 11 -2.22 -60.03 -15.04
N LEU A 12 -1.17 -59.48 -15.62
CA LEU A 12 -0.22 -58.60 -14.93
C LEU A 12 -0.86 -57.22 -14.76
N MET A 13 -1.30 -56.87 -13.54
CA MET A 13 -1.61 -55.51 -13.18
C MET A 13 -0.31 -54.76 -12.92
N ALA A 14 0.11 -53.90 -13.85
CA ALA A 14 1.14 -52.94 -13.61
C ALA A 14 0.57 -51.77 -12.78
N VAL A 15 0.91 -51.73 -11.49
CA VAL A 15 0.59 -50.60 -10.61
C VAL A 15 1.56 -49.49 -10.95
N PHE A 16 1.11 -48.48 -11.70
CA PHE A 16 1.81 -47.25 -11.86
C PHE A 16 1.71 -46.44 -10.55
N LEU A 17 2.75 -46.49 -9.73
CA LEU A 17 2.96 -45.55 -8.64
C LEU A 17 3.34 -44.19 -9.27
N ILE A 18 2.35 -43.32 -9.44
CA ILE A 18 2.59 -41.93 -9.74
C ILE A 18 3.12 -41.28 -8.45
N SER A 19 4.45 -41.20 -8.35
CA SER A 19 5.09 -40.37 -7.33
C SER A 19 4.81 -38.93 -7.69
N THR A 20 3.80 -38.32 -7.06
CA THR A 20 3.64 -36.88 -7.07
C THR A 20 4.78 -36.28 -6.28
N ILE A 21 5.84 -35.89 -6.98
CA ILE A 21 6.88 -35.02 -6.40
C ILE A 21 6.17 -33.71 -6.13
N SER A 22 5.81 -33.51 -4.86
CA SER A 22 5.35 -32.24 -4.36
C SER A 22 6.54 -31.27 -4.39
N CYS A 23 6.66 -30.51 -5.46
CA CYS A 23 7.55 -29.35 -5.49
C CYS A 23 6.97 -28.30 -4.55
N ASN A 24 7.10 -28.52 -3.26
CA ASN A 24 6.72 -27.56 -2.24
C ASN A 24 7.96 -26.91 -1.68
N SER A 25 8.10 -25.62 -1.88
CA SER A 25 8.33 -24.57 -0.89
C SER A 25 8.99 -23.30 -1.44
N ALA A 26 9.75 -23.35 -2.52
CA ALA A 26 10.33 -22.12 -3.08
C ALA A 26 9.30 -21.28 -3.86
N GLY A 27 8.34 -21.89 -4.54
CA GLY A 27 7.31 -21.19 -5.30
C GLY A 27 6.24 -20.52 -4.43
N SER A 28 5.95 -21.07 -3.25
CA SER A 28 4.96 -20.47 -2.34
C SER A 28 5.45 -19.16 -1.72
N ASN A 29 6.74 -19.04 -1.40
CA ASN A 29 7.30 -17.81 -0.83
C ASN A 29 7.40 -16.67 -1.85
N ILE A 30 7.69 -16.98 -3.11
CA ILE A 30 7.74 -15.96 -4.18
C ILE A 30 6.32 -15.50 -4.52
N GLY A 31 5.35 -16.40 -4.61
CA GLY A 31 3.95 -16.06 -4.85
C GLY A 31 3.37 -15.18 -3.74
N SER A 32 3.65 -15.49 -2.48
CA SER A 32 3.19 -14.69 -1.34
C SER A 32 3.82 -13.30 -1.32
N TYR A 33 5.12 -13.18 -1.60
CA TYR A 33 5.79 -11.88 -1.67
C TYR A 33 5.22 -10.99 -2.79
N ALA A 34 4.99 -11.55 -3.98
CA ALA A 34 4.44 -10.80 -5.11
C ALA A 34 3.02 -10.31 -4.83
N GLU A 35 2.19 -11.17 -4.23
CA GLU A 35 0.82 -10.83 -3.82
C GLU A 35 0.82 -9.77 -2.71
N ASP A 36 1.63 -9.93 -1.68
CA ASP A 36 1.74 -8.98 -0.58
C ASP A 36 2.25 -7.63 -1.07
N ARG A 37 3.23 -7.63 -1.97
CA ARG A 37 3.72 -6.41 -2.60
C ARG A 37 2.62 -5.70 -3.39
N ALA A 38 1.83 -6.43 -4.20
CA ALA A 38 0.73 -5.87 -4.96
C ALA A 38 -0.32 -5.25 -4.04
N GLN A 39 -0.71 -5.95 -2.97
CA GLN A 39 -1.67 -5.44 -1.98
C GLN A 39 -1.16 -4.18 -1.25
N ILE A 40 0.12 -4.12 -0.91
CA ILE A 40 0.71 -2.91 -0.29
C ILE A 40 0.73 -1.75 -1.29
N MET A 41 1.07 -1.99 -2.55
CA MET A 41 1.03 -0.95 -3.58
C MET A 41 -0.41 -0.43 -3.80
N ASP A 42 -1.41 -1.30 -3.82
CA ASP A 42 -2.82 -0.91 -3.88
C ASP A 42 -3.26 -0.12 -2.63
N LEU A 43 -2.78 -0.51 -1.45
CA LEU A 43 -3.02 0.24 -0.21
C LEU A 43 -2.48 1.67 -0.31
N GLN A 44 -1.24 1.83 -0.78
CA GLN A 44 -0.62 3.14 -0.97
C GLN A 44 -1.36 3.99 -1.99
N ALA A 45 -1.80 3.38 -3.11
CA ALA A 45 -2.58 4.08 -4.12
C ALA A 45 -3.95 4.54 -3.57
N ARG A 46 -4.67 3.65 -2.87
CA ARG A 46 -5.96 3.99 -2.23
C ARG A 46 -5.83 5.12 -1.21
N TYR A 47 -4.76 5.10 -0.42
CA TYR A 47 -4.44 6.18 0.52
C TYR A 47 -4.32 7.54 -0.19
N LEU A 48 -3.59 7.62 -1.30
CA LEU A 48 -3.42 8.86 -2.06
C LEU A 48 -4.71 9.29 -2.76
N PHE A 49 -5.45 8.37 -3.37
CA PHE A 49 -6.75 8.69 -3.95
C PHE A 49 -7.72 9.23 -2.90
N ALA A 50 -7.78 8.59 -1.74
CA ALA A 50 -8.65 9.03 -0.65
C ALA A 50 -8.27 10.44 -0.16
N LEU A 51 -6.98 10.75 -0.05
CA LEU A 51 -6.50 12.09 0.28
C LEU A 51 -6.90 13.11 -0.78
N ASP A 52 -6.62 12.82 -2.05
CA ASP A 52 -6.85 13.73 -3.18
C ASP A 52 -8.33 14.02 -3.45
N PHE A 53 -9.23 13.12 -3.08
CA PHE A 53 -10.67 13.32 -3.21
C PHE A 53 -11.37 13.62 -1.87
N PHE A 54 -10.60 13.76 -0.80
CA PHE A 54 -11.08 14.01 0.56
C PHE A 54 -12.08 12.96 1.05
N ASP A 55 -11.88 11.70 0.65
CA ASP A 55 -12.64 10.55 1.14
C ASP A 55 -12.03 10.06 2.46
N MET A 56 -12.48 10.66 3.56
CA MET A 56 -11.93 10.40 4.88
C MET A 56 -12.25 9.00 5.40
N ASP A 57 -13.35 8.40 4.96
CA ASP A 57 -13.70 7.02 5.37
C ASP A 57 -12.69 6.04 4.77
N THR A 58 -12.43 6.13 3.47
CA THR A 58 -11.41 5.33 2.82
C THR A 58 -10.03 5.63 3.38
N TYR A 59 -9.67 6.91 3.57
CA TYR A 59 -8.36 7.31 4.07
C TYR A 59 -8.04 6.66 5.43
N VAL A 60 -8.91 6.83 6.42
CA VAL A 60 -8.65 6.27 7.76
C VAL A 60 -8.70 4.74 7.77
N SER A 61 -9.46 4.13 6.86
CA SER A 61 -9.52 2.66 6.71
C SER A 61 -8.21 2.04 6.25
N THR A 62 -7.29 2.83 5.69
CA THR A 62 -5.94 2.36 5.30
C THR A 62 -5.01 2.14 6.50
N PHE A 63 -5.36 2.66 7.67
CA PHE A 63 -4.62 2.48 8.91
C PHE A 63 -5.22 1.38 9.78
N THR A 64 -4.41 0.82 10.70
CA THR A 64 -4.93 0.05 11.84
C THR A 64 -5.78 0.94 12.74
N GLU A 65 -6.59 0.35 13.64
CA GLU A 65 -7.41 1.13 14.57
C GLU A 65 -6.59 2.11 15.43
N ASP A 66 -5.40 1.69 15.82
CA ASP A 66 -4.42 2.44 16.62
C ASP A 66 -3.28 3.01 15.79
N GLY A 67 -3.40 3.01 14.46
CA GLY A 67 -2.37 3.44 13.53
C GLY A 67 -1.90 4.87 13.77
N VAL A 68 -0.67 5.15 13.39
CA VAL A 68 -0.03 6.46 13.60
C VAL A 68 0.25 7.14 12.26
N LEU A 69 -0.24 8.36 12.11
CA LEU A 69 0.17 9.29 11.08
C LEU A 69 1.08 10.34 11.70
N ASP A 70 2.32 10.41 11.22
CA ASP A 70 3.35 11.34 11.67
C ASP A 70 3.78 12.23 10.50
N ILE A 71 3.54 13.51 10.60
CA ILE A 71 3.97 14.48 9.58
C ILE A 71 5.09 15.39 10.10
N LEU A 72 5.82 14.96 11.13
CA LEU A 72 6.85 15.69 11.87
C LEU A 72 6.34 16.91 12.64
N ALA A 73 5.42 17.70 12.08
CA ALA A 73 4.79 18.82 12.79
C ALA A 73 3.84 18.35 13.89
N TYR A 74 3.21 17.19 13.70
CA TYR A 74 2.36 16.54 14.70
C TYR A 74 2.24 15.05 14.43
N GLN A 75 1.87 14.29 15.45
CA GLN A 75 1.43 12.91 15.34
C GLN A 75 -0.06 12.82 15.63
N ALA A 76 -0.77 12.02 14.83
CA ALA A 76 -2.15 11.63 15.10
C ALA A 76 -2.19 10.11 15.32
N LYS A 77 -2.75 9.67 16.45
CA LYS A 77 -2.82 8.24 16.81
C LYS A 77 -4.26 7.74 16.83
N GLY A 78 -4.48 6.69 16.04
CA GLY A 78 -5.78 6.08 15.85
C GLY A 78 -6.63 6.81 14.80
N ARG A 79 -7.52 6.06 14.16
CA ARG A 79 -8.33 6.53 13.03
C ARG A 79 -9.13 7.80 13.33
N ALA A 80 -9.65 7.93 14.54
CA ALA A 80 -10.45 9.09 14.91
C ALA A 80 -9.62 10.38 14.94
N GLU A 81 -8.42 10.34 15.51
CA GLU A 81 -7.54 11.51 15.56
C GLU A 81 -6.97 11.84 14.17
N ILE A 82 -6.59 10.81 13.40
CA ILE A 82 -6.15 10.98 12.00
C ILE A 82 -7.24 11.71 11.21
N ARG A 83 -8.49 11.26 11.28
CA ARG A 83 -9.63 11.92 10.63
C ARG A 83 -9.75 13.38 11.05
N LYS A 84 -9.77 13.64 12.34
CA LYS A 84 -9.91 14.99 12.88
C LYS A 84 -8.84 15.93 12.34
N LYS A 85 -7.56 15.48 12.34
CA LYS A 85 -6.43 16.29 11.86
C LYS A 85 -6.53 16.62 10.37
N LEU A 86 -6.98 15.66 9.56
CA LEU A 86 -7.17 15.90 8.13
C LEU A 86 -8.38 16.79 7.84
N GLU A 87 -9.45 16.65 8.59
CA GLU A 87 -10.62 17.54 8.46
C GLU A 87 -10.26 19.00 8.84
N GLU A 88 -9.43 19.19 9.87
CA GLU A 88 -8.85 20.50 10.21
C GLU A 88 -7.94 21.06 9.09
N ALA A 89 -7.22 20.17 8.38
CA ALA A 89 -6.33 20.53 7.27
C ALA A 89 -7.06 20.69 5.91
N ARG A 90 -8.36 20.43 5.83
CA ARG A 90 -9.14 20.53 4.58
C ARG A 90 -8.87 21.80 3.75
N PRO A 91 -8.74 23.01 4.35
CA PRO A 91 -8.48 24.22 3.57
C PRO A 91 -7.17 24.18 2.75
N VAL A 92 -6.21 23.33 3.14
CA VAL A 92 -4.94 23.16 2.40
C VAL A 92 -5.18 22.37 1.11
N PHE A 93 -6.13 21.43 1.12
CA PHE A 93 -6.40 20.52 0.00
C PHE A 93 -7.54 20.97 -0.90
N ASP A 94 -8.32 21.97 -0.48
CA ASP A 94 -9.55 22.40 -1.16
C ASP A 94 -9.38 23.81 -1.75
N GLN A 95 -9.34 23.90 -3.08
CA GLN A 95 -9.27 25.20 -3.78
C GLN A 95 -10.46 26.12 -3.50
N SER A 96 -11.63 25.57 -3.19
CA SER A 96 -12.82 26.36 -2.87
C SER A 96 -12.67 27.09 -1.54
N ALA A 97 -12.02 26.44 -0.57
CA ALA A 97 -11.77 27.03 0.75
C ALA A 97 -10.85 28.28 0.65
N ALA A 98 -9.84 28.25 -0.21
CA ALA A 98 -8.96 29.39 -0.43
C ALA A 98 -9.68 30.63 -0.99
N LYS A 99 -10.78 30.43 -1.73
CA LYS A 99 -11.63 31.49 -2.30
C LYS A 99 -12.80 31.87 -1.42
N LYS A 100 -12.97 31.25 -0.24
CA LYS A 100 -14.14 31.38 0.62
C LYS A 100 -15.47 31.10 -0.10
N GLU A 101 -15.41 30.26 -1.16
CA GLU A 101 -16.58 29.83 -1.91
C GLU A 101 -17.22 28.62 -1.20
N GLN A 102 -18.53 28.66 -0.99
CA GLN A 102 -19.27 27.46 -0.60
C GLN A 102 -19.55 26.64 -1.87
N GLY A 103 -18.99 25.44 -1.93
CA GLY A 103 -19.13 24.59 -3.10
C GLY A 103 -18.62 23.18 -2.87
N PRO A 104 -18.75 22.31 -3.85
CA PRO A 104 -18.19 20.96 -3.77
C PRO A 104 -16.66 21.02 -3.64
N TYR A 105 -16.10 20.02 -2.94
CA TYR A 105 -14.65 19.87 -2.80
C TYR A 105 -13.94 19.91 -4.17
N ARG A 106 -12.90 20.75 -4.26
CA ARG A 106 -12.05 20.88 -5.45
C ARG A 106 -10.60 20.63 -5.07
N PRO A 107 -10.01 19.51 -5.45
CA PRO A 107 -8.63 19.21 -5.09
C PRO A 107 -7.65 20.25 -5.65
N THR A 108 -6.64 20.58 -4.87
CA THR A 108 -5.55 21.49 -5.29
C THR A 108 -4.64 20.85 -6.33
N GLY A 109 -4.55 19.52 -6.35
CA GLY A 109 -3.73 18.77 -7.30
C GLY A 109 -3.85 17.27 -7.09
N ARG A 110 -2.78 16.55 -7.34
CA ARG A 110 -2.69 15.09 -7.20
C ARG A 110 -1.38 14.69 -6.57
N HIS A 111 -1.45 13.77 -5.62
CA HIS A 111 -0.28 13.11 -5.08
C HIS A 111 0.09 11.90 -5.93
N ASN A 112 1.37 11.66 -6.04
CA ASN A 112 1.93 10.50 -6.72
C ASN A 112 2.95 9.83 -5.80
N ILE A 113 3.12 8.53 -5.98
CA ILE A 113 4.11 7.73 -5.26
C ILE A 113 4.98 6.98 -6.27
N THR A 114 6.26 6.91 -5.99
CA THR A 114 7.25 6.25 -6.85
C THR A 114 8.39 5.67 -6.04
N ASN A 115 9.27 4.89 -6.67
CA ASN A 115 10.47 4.32 -6.05
C ASN A 115 10.17 3.53 -4.76
N ILE A 116 9.11 2.71 -4.81
CA ILE A 116 8.64 1.94 -3.67
C ILE A 116 9.61 0.79 -3.38
N VAL A 117 10.19 0.78 -2.18
CA VAL A 117 11.01 -0.31 -1.64
C VAL A 117 10.29 -0.92 -0.45
N LEU A 118 10.16 -2.24 -0.43
CA LEU A 118 9.48 -2.99 0.63
C LEU A 118 10.38 -4.09 1.17
N LYS A 119 10.40 -4.23 2.48
CA LYS A 119 10.91 -5.40 3.19
C LYS A 119 9.72 -6.06 3.89
N ILE A 120 9.32 -7.22 3.38
CA ILE A 120 8.16 -7.98 3.88
C ILE A 120 8.69 -9.19 4.66
N ASP A 121 8.20 -9.38 5.88
CA ASP A 121 8.52 -10.49 6.76
C ASP A 121 7.23 -10.99 7.43
N GLY A 122 6.67 -12.08 6.89
CA GLY A 122 5.38 -12.61 7.31
C GLY A 122 4.28 -11.56 7.21
N ASP A 123 3.63 -11.27 8.33
CA ASP A 123 2.53 -10.31 8.43
C ASP A 123 2.99 -8.88 8.78
N LYS A 124 4.28 -8.59 8.66
CA LYS A 124 4.85 -7.26 8.87
C LYS A 124 5.64 -6.82 7.66
N ALA A 125 5.64 -5.51 7.40
CA ALA A 125 6.49 -4.93 6.38
C ALA A 125 6.98 -3.54 6.80
N ALA A 126 8.16 -3.19 6.29
CA ALA A 126 8.64 -1.82 6.28
C ALA A 126 8.67 -1.34 4.83
N GLY A 127 8.28 -0.09 4.61
CA GLY A 127 8.21 0.51 3.29
C GLY A 127 8.88 1.87 3.24
N ARG A 128 9.44 2.19 2.09
CA ARG A 128 9.88 3.55 1.75
C ARG A 128 9.50 3.86 0.33
N ALA A 129 9.14 5.12 0.08
CA ALA A 129 8.76 5.58 -1.24
C ALA A 129 8.99 7.09 -1.35
N TYR A 130 9.26 7.57 -2.54
CA TYR A 130 9.14 9.00 -2.81
C TYR A 130 7.71 9.35 -3.13
N TRP A 131 7.31 10.55 -2.76
CA TRP A 131 6.05 11.14 -3.16
C TRP A 131 6.27 12.54 -3.71
N PHE A 132 5.38 12.98 -4.58
CA PHE A 132 5.28 14.34 -5.00
C PHE A 132 3.83 14.72 -5.26
N HIS A 133 3.54 15.98 -5.05
CA HIS A 133 2.27 16.61 -5.39
C HIS A 133 2.48 17.52 -6.59
N TYR A 134 1.58 17.44 -7.55
CA TYR A 134 1.51 18.41 -8.62
C TYR A 134 0.13 19.05 -8.66
N GLY A 135 0.11 20.34 -8.89
CA GLY A 135 -1.12 21.12 -8.98
C GLY A 135 -1.01 22.23 -9.99
N ASN A 136 -2.06 22.97 -10.17
CA ASN A 136 -2.12 24.13 -11.04
C ASN A 136 -2.68 25.37 -10.30
N ASN A 137 -2.51 25.42 -8.99
CA ASN A 137 -2.97 26.51 -8.15
C ASN A 137 -1.98 27.70 -8.18
N ASN A 138 -1.70 28.16 -9.39
CA ASN A 138 -0.86 29.33 -9.70
C ASN A 138 -1.57 30.23 -10.71
N PRO A 139 -1.18 31.51 -10.86
CA PRO A 139 -1.86 32.46 -11.74
C PRO A 139 -1.99 31.97 -13.19
N GLU A 140 -0.96 31.32 -13.71
CA GLU A 140 -0.91 30.80 -15.10
C GLU A 140 -1.65 29.47 -15.26
N ARG A 141 -2.12 28.86 -14.17
CA ARG A 141 -2.76 27.53 -14.14
C ARG A 141 -1.95 26.43 -14.84
N ARG A 142 -0.64 26.53 -14.74
CA ARG A 142 0.30 25.52 -15.25
C ARG A 142 0.48 24.42 -14.22
N ALA A 143 0.46 23.18 -14.69
CA ALA A 143 0.83 22.06 -13.84
C ALA A 143 2.30 22.18 -13.42
N ALA A 144 2.55 22.12 -12.12
CA ALA A 144 3.88 22.17 -11.53
C ALA A 144 3.95 21.25 -10.32
N VAL A 145 5.11 20.72 -10.04
CA VAL A 145 5.38 20.07 -8.75
C VAL A 145 5.52 21.18 -7.71
N ASP A 146 4.70 21.15 -6.68
CA ASP A 146 4.63 22.17 -5.63
C ASP A 146 4.94 21.63 -4.23
N ALA A 147 5.00 20.29 -4.08
CA ALA A 147 5.50 19.63 -2.88
C ALA A 147 6.08 18.25 -3.23
N TYR A 148 7.08 17.81 -2.47
CA TYR A 148 7.70 16.51 -2.65
C TYR A 148 8.40 16.05 -1.36
N GLY A 149 8.69 14.76 -1.30
CA GLY A 149 9.40 14.17 -0.18
C GLY A 149 9.37 12.64 -0.20
N HIS A 150 9.40 12.04 0.98
CA HIS A 150 9.35 10.59 1.08
C HIS A 150 8.47 10.11 2.24
N TYR A 151 8.05 8.86 2.15
CA TYR A 151 7.37 8.12 3.21
C TYR A 151 8.32 7.11 3.85
N GLU A 152 8.17 6.94 5.16
CA GLU A 152 8.66 5.77 5.90
C GLU A 152 7.44 5.07 6.53
N ASP A 153 7.21 3.83 6.11
CA ASP A 153 6.01 3.08 6.47
C ASP A 153 6.35 1.86 7.32
N GLU A 154 5.56 1.63 8.35
CA GLU A 154 5.40 0.35 9.01
C GLU A 154 4.01 -0.20 8.68
N LEU A 155 3.96 -1.44 8.21
CA LEU A 155 2.73 -2.09 7.78
C LEU A 155 2.54 -3.43 8.48
N VAL A 156 1.28 -3.78 8.68
CA VAL A 156 0.89 -5.07 9.25
C VAL A 156 -0.28 -5.65 8.47
N LYS A 157 -0.31 -6.98 8.37
CA LYS A 157 -1.42 -7.72 7.76
C LYS A 157 -2.40 -8.12 8.85
N VAL A 158 -3.62 -7.60 8.80
CA VAL A 158 -4.69 -7.88 9.75
C VAL A 158 -5.84 -8.53 8.99
N ASN A 159 -6.22 -9.75 9.37
CA ASN A 159 -7.27 -10.52 8.70
C ASN A 159 -7.07 -10.60 7.18
N GLY A 160 -5.82 -10.85 6.75
CA GLY A 160 -5.44 -10.98 5.34
C GLY A 160 -5.34 -9.67 4.55
N LYS A 161 -5.46 -8.51 5.20
CA LYS A 161 -5.37 -7.19 4.56
C LYS A 161 -4.20 -6.40 5.12
N TRP A 162 -3.38 -5.82 4.26
CA TRP A 162 -2.31 -4.91 4.66
C TRP A 162 -2.87 -3.55 5.07
N LEU A 163 -2.36 -3.01 6.18
CA LEU A 163 -2.72 -1.70 6.73
C LEU A 163 -1.45 -0.99 7.22
N PHE A 164 -1.47 0.34 7.22
CA PHE A 164 -0.44 1.12 7.90
C PHE A 164 -0.62 1.01 9.42
N SER A 165 0.38 0.48 10.11
CA SER A 165 0.50 0.66 11.56
C SER A 165 1.15 2.00 11.91
N LYS A 166 2.04 2.49 11.00
CA LYS A 166 2.60 3.83 11.09
C LYS A 166 2.98 4.32 9.69
N ARG A 167 2.72 5.58 9.39
CA ARG A 167 3.27 6.30 8.26
C ARG A 167 3.90 7.59 8.73
N VAL A 168 5.17 7.79 8.39
CA VAL A 168 5.88 9.05 8.57
C VAL A 168 5.97 9.75 7.21
N ILE A 169 5.58 11.02 7.17
CA ILE A 169 5.64 11.86 5.97
C ILE A 169 6.72 12.90 6.17
N TYR A 170 7.77 12.79 5.37
CA TYR A 170 8.78 13.83 5.23
C TYR A 170 8.41 14.70 4.04
N ASN A 171 8.25 16.01 4.27
CA ASN A 171 7.99 16.98 3.21
C ASN A 171 9.24 17.83 3.01
N GLU A 172 9.97 17.53 1.95
CA GLU A 172 11.25 18.19 1.65
C GLU A 172 11.09 19.61 1.06
N SER A 173 9.84 20.01 0.79
CA SER A 173 9.51 21.39 0.42
C SER A 173 9.40 22.32 1.64
N VAL A 174 9.39 21.77 2.87
CA VAL A 174 9.24 22.52 4.12
C VAL A 174 10.44 22.19 5.01
N ALA A 175 11.29 23.18 5.29
CA ALA A 175 12.57 22.97 5.97
C ALA A 175 12.44 22.25 7.33
N GLU A 176 11.39 22.53 8.08
CA GLU A 176 11.11 21.94 9.38
C GLU A 176 10.66 20.46 9.32
N TRP A 177 10.32 19.99 8.13
CA TRP A 177 9.79 18.64 7.90
C TRP A 177 10.76 17.75 7.13
N ILE A 178 12.01 18.16 7.07
CA ILE A 178 13.08 17.41 6.40
C ILE A 178 13.77 16.51 7.42
N ALA A 179 13.83 15.22 7.11
CA ALA A 179 14.73 14.31 7.81
C ALA A 179 16.17 14.46 7.31
N PRO A 180 17.16 14.15 8.14
CA PRO A 180 18.52 13.94 7.64
C PRO A 180 18.53 12.92 6.51
N ALA A 181 19.24 13.25 5.42
CA ALA A 181 19.36 12.36 4.27
C ALA A 181 19.90 11.00 4.71
N LYS A 182 19.09 9.97 4.56
CA LYS A 182 19.42 8.61 4.96
C LYS A 182 19.05 7.66 3.84
N ASN A 183 20.05 6.95 3.33
CA ASN A 183 19.76 5.94 2.33
C ASN A 183 18.78 4.92 2.90
N PRO A 184 17.68 4.60 2.21
CA PRO A 184 16.70 3.61 2.65
C PRO A 184 17.19 2.16 2.55
N CYS A 185 18.45 1.90 2.22
CA CYS A 185 19.01 0.55 2.30
C CYS A 185 18.98 0.05 3.76
N TRP A 186 18.34 -1.04 3.97
CA TRP A 186 18.25 -1.81 5.21
C TRP A 186 18.84 -3.21 5.06
#